data_6209876399c2b9a579ea16d7cbf5a5c2
#
_entry.id   6209876399c2b9a579ea16d7cbf5a5c2
#
_cell.length_a   1.000
_cell.length_b   1.000
_cell.length_c   1.000
_cell.angle_alpha   90.00
_cell.angle_beta   90.00
_cell.angle_gamma   90.00
#
_symmetry.space_group_name_H-M   'P 1'
#
loop_
_entity.id
_entity.type
_entity.pdbx_description
1 polymer ?
#
loop_
_entity_poly.entity_id
_entity_poly.type
_entity_poly.pdbx_seq_one_letter_code
_entity_poly.pdbx_strand_id
1 'polypeptide(L)'
;MSIAVAAGLICISPVVADEAGDVAYPADYYGRVDLPLPQAFSHLKRLIGETENFEPIKDFSEDNRYRVMASPIGRLDLLVRTDGKESVSLCTGWVISEQYIMTNHHCIPGKSAQVLKASLLMNYLYEGNAKAAERFEVETVPIETSVELDYSIVSVNGNPGAKYGVIPILARDPKPAEELFVIQHPAGTPKRLTRRNCRADVDTERPDELRHFCDTLGGSSGSPVFSDNDMTLVGLHFAGIEKKVNFAKRMTVLIQKSPILAQLSSVGQGNTREASPEVAPTHQTTQHPAAQAGPTNESAPQSSGWQPIN
;
A
#
# COMPACT_ATOMS: atom_id res chain seq x y z
N MET A 1 34.53 25.82 -46.56
CA MET A 1 34.42 24.66 -45.68
C MET A 1 33.24 24.90 -44.77
N SER A 2 32.10 24.32 -45.13
CA SER A 2 30.86 24.41 -44.31
C SER A 2 30.75 23.14 -43.48
N ILE A 3 30.74 23.29 -42.16
CA ILE A 3 30.57 22.20 -41.21
C ILE A 3 29.05 22.07 -41.00
N ALA A 4 28.48 20.97 -41.49
CA ALA A 4 27.11 20.61 -41.18
C ALA A 4 27.05 19.95 -39.81
N VAL A 5 26.37 20.60 -38.84
CA VAL A 5 26.03 20.02 -37.54
C VAL A 5 24.78 19.16 -37.74
N ALA A 6 24.96 17.85 -37.65
CA ALA A 6 23.82 16.93 -37.63
C ALA A 6 23.18 16.97 -36.22
N ALA A 7 22.02 17.60 -36.14
CA ALA A 7 21.15 17.50 -34.96
C ALA A 7 20.52 16.09 -34.93
N GLY A 8 21.01 15.23 -34.05
CA GLY A 8 20.39 13.93 -33.78
C GLY A 8 19.02 14.14 -33.12
N LEU A 9 17.95 13.87 -33.86
CA LEU A 9 16.60 13.74 -33.28
C LEU A 9 16.61 12.51 -32.35
N ILE A 10 16.55 12.74 -31.07
CA ILE A 10 16.23 11.69 -30.08
C ILE A 10 14.74 11.40 -30.28
N CYS A 11 14.41 10.32 -30.99
CA CYS A 11 13.06 9.78 -31.04
C CYS A 11 12.70 9.27 -29.64
N ILE A 12 12.02 10.09 -28.85
CA ILE A 12 11.37 9.66 -27.63
C ILE A 12 10.11 8.91 -28.09
N SER A 13 10.14 7.58 -28.01
CA SER A 13 8.94 6.78 -28.29
C SER A 13 7.84 7.17 -27.31
N PRO A 14 6.61 7.42 -27.77
CA PRO A 14 5.52 7.79 -26.89
C PRO A 14 5.18 6.62 -25.96
N VAL A 15 4.96 6.91 -24.68
CA VAL A 15 4.35 5.99 -23.72
C VAL A 15 2.89 5.83 -24.12
N VAL A 16 2.46 4.60 -24.40
CA VAL A 16 1.10 4.28 -24.81
C VAL A 16 0.36 3.72 -23.60
N ALA A 17 -0.80 4.26 -23.25
CA ALA A 17 -1.75 3.60 -22.36
C ALA A 17 -2.54 2.58 -23.16
N ASP A 18 -2.69 1.34 -22.68
CA ASP A 18 -3.59 0.38 -23.30
C ASP A 18 -5.04 0.66 -22.89
N GLU A 19 -6.00 -0.04 -23.53
CA GLU A 19 -7.44 0.17 -23.31
C GLU A 19 -7.90 -0.13 -21.87
N ALA A 20 -7.06 -0.79 -21.05
CA ALA A 20 -7.33 -1.09 -19.63
C ALA A 20 -6.87 0.05 -18.70
N GLY A 21 -6.22 1.09 -19.22
CA GLY A 21 -5.69 2.19 -18.41
C GLY A 21 -4.36 1.87 -17.73
N ASP A 22 -3.73 0.76 -18.07
CA ASP A 22 -2.42 0.39 -17.58
C ASP A 22 -1.33 1.22 -18.26
N VAL A 23 -0.35 1.62 -17.45
CA VAL A 23 0.79 2.40 -17.92
C VAL A 23 1.86 1.45 -18.41
N ALA A 24 2.11 1.46 -19.73
CA ALA A 24 3.19 0.70 -20.32
C ALA A 24 4.37 1.62 -20.69
N TYR A 25 5.57 1.22 -20.30
CA TYR A 25 6.82 1.89 -20.64
C TYR A 25 7.62 1.05 -21.65
N PRO A 26 8.52 1.68 -22.44
CA PRO A 26 9.49 0.94 -23.25
C PRO A 26 10.32 -0.04 -22.40
N ALA A 27 10.70 -1.17 -22.97
CA ALA A 27 11.40 -2.26 -22.26
C ALA A 27 12.71 -1.83 -21.58
N ASP A 28 13.41 -0.82 -22.16
CA ASP A 28 14.66 -0.27 -21.59
C ASP A 28 14.45 0.55 -20.29
N TYR A 29 13.21 0.75 -19.88
CA TYR A 29 12.85 1.32 -18.57
C TYR A 29 12.79 0.29 -17.46
N TYR A 30 12.83 -1.01 -17.78
CA TYR A 30 12.86 -2.04 -16.75
C TYR A 30 14.09 -1.87 -15.84
N GLY A 31 13.83 -1.86 -14.53
CA GLY A 31 14.89 -1.69 -13.53
C GLY A 31 15.22 -0.23 -13.20
N ARG A 32 14.66 0.76 -13.87
CA ARG A 32 14.83 2.16 -13.47
C ARG A 32 14.03 2.45 -12.20
N VAL A 33 14.58 3.24 -11.29
CA VAL A 33 13.88 3.70 -10.09
C VAL A 33 12.91 4.81 -10.47
N ASP A 34 13.41 5.89 -11.04
CA ASP A 34 12.59 7.01 -11.49
C ASP A 34 12.10 6.74 -12.92
N LEU A 35 10.80 6.80 -13.09
CA LEU A 35 10.13 6.67 -14.38
C LEU A 35 9.51 8.03 -14.75
N PRO A 36 9.61 8.48 -16.02
CA PRO A 36 8.95 9.70 -16.42
C PRO A 36 7.44 9.51 -16.31
N LEU A 37 6.74 10.49 -15.78
CA LEU A 37 5.27 10.46 -15.81
C LEU A 37 4.82 10.48 -17.27
N PRO A 38 3.99 9.53 -17.69
CA PRO A 38 3.43 9.54 -19.05
C PRO A 38 2.69 10.86 -19.31
N GLN A 39 2.86 11.44 -20.49
CA GLN A 39 2.10 12.65 -20.86
C GLN A 39 0.58 12.44 -20.77
N ALA A 40 0.10 11.20 -21.01
CA ALA A 40 -1.28 10.80 -20.77
C ALA A 40 -1.72 10.98 -19.30
N PHE A 41 -0.81 11.05 -18.33
CA PHE A 41 -1.16 11.24 -16.91
C PHE A 41 -1.78 12.60 -16.61
N SER A 42 -1.45 13.64 -17.35
CA SER A 42 -2.18 14.90 -17.27
C SER A 42 -3.66 14.75 -17.64
N HIS A 43 -3.99 13.74 -18.45
CA HIS A 43 -5.35 13.37 -18.85
C HIS A 43 -5.91 12.17 -18.09
N LEU A 44 -5.06 11.30 -17.54
CA LEU A 44 -5.43 10.14 -16.69
C LEU A 44 -5.61 10.51 -15.22
N LYS A 45 -5.60 11.79 -14.86
CA LYS A 45 -6.04 12.29 -13.56
C LYS A 45 -7.55 12.01 -13.37
N ARG A 46 -7.87 10.74 -13.26
CA ARG A 46 -9.24 10.20 -13.23
C ARG A 46 -9.59 9.83 -11.80
N LEU A 47 -9.73 10.87 -11.03
CA LEU A 47 -10.00 10.82 -9.62
C LEU A 47 -11.48 10.61 -9.39
N ILE A 48 -11.80 9.94 -8.31
CA ILE A 48 -13.16 9.97 -7.75
C ILE A 48 -13.32 11.34 -7.08
N GLY A 49 -13.71 12.35 -7.88
CA GLY A 49 -13.81 13.73 -7.44
C GLY A 49 -12.97 14.70 -8.29
N GLU A 50 -12.93 15.97 -7.87
CA GLU A 50 -12.25 17.05 -8.61
C GLU A 50 -10.78 17.24 -8.20
N THR A 51 -10.35 16.65 -7.07
CA THR A 51 -9.01 16.82 -6.51
C THR A 51 -8.30 15.49 -6.28
N GLU A 52 -6.99 15.45 -6.53
CA GLU A 52 -6.16 14.29 -6.23
C GLU A 52 -6.01 14.09 -4.72
N ASN A 53 -6.26 12.84 -4.27
CA ASN A 53 -6.11 12.47 -2.87
C ASN A 53 -4.88 11.59 -2.60
N PHE A 54 -3.85 11.69 -3.46
CA PHE A 54 -2.59 10.96 -3.29
C PHE A 54 -1.63 11.73 -2.38
N GLU A 55 -1.53 11.30 -1.12
CA GLU A 55 -0.60 11.87 -0.15
C GLU A 55 0.77 11.16 -0.25
N PRO A 56 1.90 11.89 -0.41
CA PRO A 56 3.22 11.25 -0.42
C PRO A 56 3.53 10.62 0.95
N ILE A 57 3.90 9.35 0.96
CA ILE A 57 4.27 8.65 2.22
C ILE A 57 5.46 9.32 2.92
N LYS A 58 6.35 9.95 2.18
CA LYS A 58 7.52 10.67 2.74
C LYS A 58 7.14 11.84 3.66
N ASP A 59 5.94 12.39 3.52
CA ASP A 59 5.49 13.57 4.28
C ASP A 59 5.00 13.17 5.70
N PHE A 60 4.90 11.88 6.00
CA PHE A 60 4.58 11.35 7.32
C PHE A 60 5.87 11.03 8.08
N SER A 61 5.90 11.28 9.40
CA SER A 61 7.01 10.88 10.28
C SER A 61 7.20 9.36 10.27
N GLU A 62 8.40 8.89 10.58
CA GLU A 62 8.75 7.46 10.49
C GLU A 62 7.92 6.58 11.45
N ASP A 63 7.50 7.12 12.58
CA ASP A 63 6.65 6.49 13.59
C ASP A 63 5.14 6.60 13.28
N ASN A 64 4.77 7.33 12.24
CA ASN A 64 3.37 7.46 11.84
C ASN A 64 2.82 6.11 11.37
N ARG A 65 1.61 5.75 11.81
CA ARG A 65 0.96 4.47 11.50
C ARG A 65 0.94 4.15 10.00
N TYR A 66 0.67 5.11 9.13
CA TYR A 66 0.66 4.90 7.68
C TYR A 66 2.07 4.68 7.13
N ARG A 67 3.06 5.39 7.68
CA ARG A 67 4.45 5.23 7.28
C ARG A 67 4.98 3.85 7.66
N VAL A 68 4.65 3.36 8.85
CA VAL A 68 4.98 2.00 9.31
C VAL A 68 4.33 0.96 8.40
N MET A 69 3.01 1.08 8.16
CA MET A 69 2.27 0.17 7.26
C MET A 69 2.78 0.20 5.82
N ALA A 70 3.38 1.29 5.39
CA ALA A 70 3.92 1.43 4.04
C ALA A 70 5.26 0.72 3.85
N SER A 71 5.98 0.39 4.92
CA SER A 71 7.32 -0.21 4.83
C SER A 71 7.34 -1.49 3.99
N PRO A 72 6.47 -2.49 4.22
CA PRO A 72 6.47 -3.76 3.48
C PRO A 72 5.80 -3.70 2.09
N ILE A 73 5.47 -2.52 1.57
CA ILE A 73 4.82 -2.36 0.26
C ILE A 73 5.84 -1.81 -0.75
N GLY A 74 5.89 -2.36 -1.94
CA GLY A 74 6.81 -1.97 -3.01
C GLY A 74 6.15 -1.84 -4.37
N ARG A 75 6.82 -1.12 -5.30
CA ARG A 75 6.45 -1.09 -6.71
C ARG A 75 6.91 -2.38 -7.38
N LEU A 76 6.00 -3.05 -8.03
CA LEU A 76 6.28 -4.27 -8.78
C LEU A 76 6.49 -3.89 -10.26
N ASP A 77 7.72 -4.02 -10.72
CA ASP A 77 8.10 -3.74 -12.11
C ASP A 77 8.14 -5.06 -12.88
N LEU A 78 7.43 -5.12 -13.99
CA LEU A 78 7.25 -6.32 -14.82
C LEU A 78 7.76 -6.04 -16.22
N LEU A 79 8.75 -6.81 -16.70
CA LEU A 79 9.07 -6.87 -18.12
C LEU A 79 8.13 -7.88 -18.77
N VAL A 80 7.25 -7.40 -19.62
CA VAL A 80 6.22 -8.23 -20.25
C VAL A 80 6.38 -8.28 -21.77
N ARG A 81 5.88 -9.37 -22.36
CA ARG A 81 5.79 -9.53 -23.81
C ARG A 81 4.34 -9.75 -24.22
N THR A 82 3.83 -8.86 -25.09
CA THR A 82 2.49 -8.94 -25.69
C THR A 82 2.66 -8.85 -27.21
N ASP A 83 2.13 -9.82 -27.95
CA ASP A 83 2.23 -9.88 -29.41
C ASP A 83 3.67 -9.70 -29.96
N GLY A 84 4.64 -10.32 -29.26
CA GLY A 84 6.06 -10.26 -29.61
C GLY A 84 6.79 -8.96 -29.27
N LYS A 85 6.10 -7.97 -28.69
CA LYS A 85 6.69 -6.70 -28.25
C LYS A 85 6.91 -6.71 -26.75
N GLU A 86 8.07 -6.21 -26.33
CA GLU A 86 8.42 -6.08 -24.92
C GLU A 86 8.12 -4.66 -24.42
N SER A 87 7.57 -4.60 -23.21
CA SER A 87 7.27 -3.37 -22.49
C SER A 87 7.39 -3.57 -20.99
N VAL A 88 7.40 -2.49 -20.22
CA VAL A 88 7.33 -2.54 -18.76
C VAL A 88 5.92 -2.21 -18.33
N SER A 89 5.29 -3.15 -17.60
CA SER A 89 4.05 -2.93 -16.87
C SER A 89 4.35 -2.77 -15.38
N LEU A 90 3.47 -2.11 -14.67
CA LEU A 90 3.65 -1.77 -13.25
C LEU A 90 2.47 -2.23 -12.43
N CYS A 91 2.80 -2.74 -11.25
CA CYS A 91 1.84 -3.11 -10.22
C CYS A 91 2.37 -2.68 -8.84
N THR A 92 1.63 -2.98 -7.81
CA THR A 92 2.03 -2.91 -6.41
C THR A 92 2.10 -4.33 -5.85
N GLY A 93 3.14 -4.63 -5.08
CA GLY A 93 3.28 -5.88 -4.34
C GLY A 93 3.60 -5.60 -2.88
N TRP A 94 3.28 -6.52 -1.99
CA TRP A 94 3.53 -6.36 -0.56
C TRP A 94 3.94 -7.66 0.10
N VAL A 95 4.81 -7.52 1.09
CA VAL A 95 5.48 -8.63 1.77
C VAL A 95 4.53 -9.26 2.79
N ILE A 96 4.32 -10.57 2.68
CA ILE A 96 3.46 -11.38 3.55
C ILE A 96 4.24 -12.36 4.43
N SER A 97 5.50 -12.61 4.09
CA SER A 97 6.44 -13.41 4.89
C SER A 97 7.88 -12.97 4.57
N GLU A 98 8.87 -13.64 5.11
CA GLU A 98 10.27 -13.30 4.83
C GLU A 98 10.60 -13.24 3.34
N GLN A 99 10.04 -14.18 2.54
CA GLN A 99 10.38 -14.38 1.13
C GLN A 99 9.17 -14.43 0.19
N TYR A 100 7.98 -14.11 0.68
CA TYR A 100 6.77 -14.12 -0.14
C TYR A 100 6.13 -12.74 -0.20
N ILE A 101 5.69 -12.39 -1.39
CA ILE A 101 4.85 -11.22 -1.65
C ILE A 101 3.50 -11.63 -2.19
N MET A 102 2.52 -10.75 -2.00
CA MET A 102 1.21 -10.83 -2.60
C MET A 102 1.00 -9.72 -3.61
N THR A 103 0.37 -10.05 -4.74
CA THR A 103 -0.06 -9.14 -5.81
C THR A 103 -1.26 -9.74 -6.55
N ASN A 104 -1.69 -9.14 -7.67
CA ASN A 104 -2.74 -9.72 -8.50
C ASN A 104 -2.22 -10.80 -9.45
N HIS A 105 -3.14 -11.70 -9.89
CA HIS A 105 -2.87 -12.69 -10.95
C HIS A 105 -2.56 -11.98 -12.27
N HIS A 106 -3.30 -10.94 -12.64
CA HIS A 106 -3.04 -10.22 -13.89
C HIS A 106 -1.69 -9.50 -13.91
N CYS A 107 -1.04 -9.29 -12.73
CA CYS A 107 0.33 -8.81 -12.63
C CYS A 107 1.33 -9.97 -12.83
N ILE A 108 1.21 -11.05 -12.09
CA ILE A 108 2.03 -12.27 -12.18
C ILE A 108 1.11 -13.48 -11.99
N PRO A 109 1.09 -14.43 -12.91
CA PRO A 109 1.92 -14.62 -14.11
C PRO A 109 1.49 -13.78 -15.31
N GLY A 110 0.49 -12.89 -15.17
CA GLY A 110 -0.11 -12.12 -16.24
C GLY A 110 -1.36 -12.80 -16.83
N LYS A 111 -2.25 -12.00 -17.40
CA LYS A 111 -3.51 -12.47 -18.01
C LYS A 111 -3.37 -12.66 -19.53
N SER A 112 -2.91 -11.63 -20.21
CA SER A 112 -2.76 -11.59 -21.68
C SER A 112 -1.31 -11.40 -22.14
N ALA A 113 -0.44 -10.96 -21.25
CA ALA A 113 0.98 -10.76 -21.48
C ALA A 113 1.81 -11.85 -20.78
N GLN A 114 2.90 -12.27 -21.42
CA GLN A 114 3.89 -13.13 -20.78
C GLN A 114 4.82 -12.28 -19.94
N VAL A 115 4.90 -12.55 -18.64
CA VAL A 115 5.88 -11.91 -17.75
C VAL A 115 7.24 -12.59 -17.94
N LEU A 116 8.23 -11.82 -18.39
CA LEU A 116 9.60 -12.30 -18.65
C LEU A 116 10.50 -12.11 -17.45
N LYS A 117 10.36 -10.99 -16.74
CA LYS A 117 11.08 -10.64 -15.52
C LYS A 117 10.17 -9.86 -14.59
N ALA A 118 10.38 -10.01 -13.31
CA ALA A 118 9.69 -9.26 -12.29
C ALA A 118 10.67 -8.80 -11.20
N SER A 119 10.44 -7.63 -10.62
CA SER A 119 11.20 -7.14 -9.48
C SER A 119 10.39 -6.22 -8.60
N LEU A 120 10.60 -6.31 -7.28
CA LEU A 120 9.95 -5.48 -6.27
C LEU A 120 10.91 -4.36 -5.85
N LEU A 121 10.52 -3.10 -6.09
CA LEU A 121 11.26 -1.91 -5.68
C LEU A 121 10.74 -1.42 -4.34
N MET A 122 11.52 -1.63 -3.29
CA MET A 122 11.21 -1.22 -1.93
C MET A 122 11.76 0.17 -1.63
N ASN A 123 11.15 0.85 -0.65
CA ASN A 123 11.60 2.17 -0.15
C ASN A 123 11.69 3.26 -1.23
N TYR A 124 10.92 3.18 -2.29
CA TYR A 124 10.79 4.25 -3.28
C TYR A 124 9.76 5.29 -2.81
N LEU A 125 10.23 6.36 -2.17
CA LEU A 125 9.42 7.32 -1.40
C LEU A 125 9.27 8.68 -2.07
N TYR A 126 10.26 9.09 -2.87
CA TYR A 126 10.30 10.34 -3.63
C TYR A 126 11.21 10.19 -4.83
N GLU A 127 11.02 11.00 -5.85
CA GLU A 127 11.88 11.03 -7.03
C GLU A 127 13.31 11.42 -6.63
N GLY A 128 14.28 10.74 -7.20
CA GLY A 128 15.69 10.95 -6.88
C GLY A 128 16.20 10.18 -5.65
N ASN A 129 15.36 9.38 -4.95
CA ASN A 129 15.86 8.57 -3.82
C ASN A 129 16.40 7.18 -4.24
N ALA A 130 16.87 7.07 -5.48
CA ALA A 130 17.37 5.80 -6.04
C ALA A 130 18.45 5.13 -5.18
N LYS A 131 19.26 5.89 -4.44
CA LYS A 131 20.28 5.34 -3.54
C LYS A 131 19.72 4.63 -2.31
N ALA A 132 18.52 5.02 -1.85
CA ALA A 132 17.86 4.43 -0.69
C ALA A 132 16.80 3.39 -1.09
N ALA A 133 16.37 3.42 -2.34
CA ALA A 133 15.47 2.40 -2.88
C ALA A 133 16.25 1.10 -3.13
N GLU A 134 15.62 -0.02 -2.84
CA GLU A 134 16.23 -1.34 -2.98
C GLU A 134 15.35 -2.24 -3.83
N ARG A 135 15.98 -3.01 -4.70
CA ARG A 135 15.29 -3.88 -5.65
C ARG A 135 15.55 -5.34 -5.33
N PHE A 136 14.49 -6.10 -5.27
CA PHE A 136 14.48 -7.56 -5.09
C PHE A 136 13.95 -8.21 -6.36
N GLU A 137 14.62 -9.25 -6.86
CA GLU A 137 14.10 -10.05 -7.95
C GLU A 137 12.91 -10.88 -7.46
N VAL A 138 11.91 -11.01 -8.31
CA VAL A 138 10.67 -11.73 -8.03
C VAL A 138 10.52 -12.86 -9.05
N GLU A 139 10.16 -14.05 -8.58
CA GLU A 139 9.87 -15.17 -9.47
C GLU A 139 8.61 -14.86 -10.33
N THR A 140 8.66 -15.24 -11.60
CA THR A 140 7.52 -15.02 -12.52
C THR A 140 6.49 -16.15 -12.49
N VAL A 141 6.83 -17.26 -11.83
CA VAL A 141 5.93 -18.39 -11.60
C VAL A 141 5.43 -18.32 -10.17
N PRO A 142 4.14 -18.08 -9.93
CA PRO A 142 3.59 -18.02 -8.58
C PRO A 142 3.67 -19.39 -7.87
N ILE A 143 3.87 -19.36 -6.55
CA ILE A 143 3.71 -20.55 -5.70
C ILE A 143 2.23 -20.87 -5.44
N GLU A 144 1.38 -19.83 -5.50
CA GLU A 144 -0.08 -19.96 -5.43
C GLU A 144 -0.72 -18.82 -6.22
N THR A 145 -1.77 -19.12 -6.99
CA THR A 145 -2.49 -18.10 -7.76
C THR A 145 -3.93 -18.53 -8.04
N SER A 146 -4.80 -17.55 -8.26
CA SER A 146 -6.18 -17.74 -8.68
C SER A 146 -6.57 -16.71 -9.73
N VAL A 147 -6.98 -17.18 -10.90
CA VAL A 147 -7.53 -16.33 -11.98
C VAL A 147 -8.85 -15.71 -11.55
N GLU A 148 -9.72 -16.50 -10.90
CA GLU A 148 -11.06 -16.07 -10.48
C GLU A 148 -11.00 -14.97 -9.40
N LEU A 149 -10.11 -15.14 -8.41
CA LEU A 149 -9.94 -14.20 -7.31
C LEU A 149 -8.84 -13.17 -7.58
N ASP A 150 -8.22 -13.23 -8.73
CA ASP A 150 -7.20 -12.30 -9.22
C ASP A 150 -6.10 -12.00 -8.19
N TYR A 151 -5.53 -13.05 -7.56
CA TYR A 151 -4.39 -12.93 -6.68
C TYR A 151 -3.27 -13.89 -7.02
N SER A 152 -2.06 -13.54 -6.62
CA SER A 152 -0.88 -14.39 -6.67
C SER A 152 0.00 -14.19 -5.44
N ILE A 153 0.58 -15.29 -4.97
CA ILE A 153 1.64 -15.32 -3.98
C ILE A 153 2.90 -15.79 -4.70
N VAL A 154 3.94 -14.99 -4.62
CA VAL A 154 5.18 -15.18 -5.40
C VAL A 154 6.40 -15.12 -4.49
N SER A 155 7.41 -15.92 -4.82
CA SER A 155 8.71 -15.89 -4.13
C SER A 155 9.53 -14.67 -4.54
N VAL A 156 10.30 -14.17 -3.59
CA VAL A 156 11.23 -13.05 -3.77
C VAL A 156 12.63 -13.51 -3.39
N ASN A 157 13.61 -13.22 -4.25
CA ASN A 157 15.00 -13.51 -3.97
C ASN A 157 15.54 -12.52 -2.91
N GLY A 158 16.19 -13.03 -1.88
CA GLY A 158 16.57 -12.26 -0.70
C GLY A 158 15.55 -12.37 0.43
N ASN A 159 15.59 -11.44 1.38
CA ASN A 159 14.70 -11.44 2.55
C ASN A 159 14.13 -10.03 2.81
N PRO A 160 13.21 -9.54 1.97
CA PRO A 160 12.59 -8.25 2.18
C PRO A 160 11.80 -8.17 3.49
N GLY A 161 11.24 -9.30 3.96
CA GLY A 161 10.47 -9.36 5.21
C GLY A 161 11.31 -9.05 6.45
N ALA A 162 12.55 -9.52 6.51
CA ALA A 162 13.44 -9.20 7.62
C ALA A 162 13.82 -7.72 7.67
N LYS A 163 13.89 -7.04 6.51
CA LYS A 163 14.31 -5.65 6.42
C LYS A 163 13.17 -4.64 6.51
N TYR A 164 12.08 -4.92 5.83
CA TYR A 164 10.96 -3.99 5.68
C TYR A 164 9.72 -4.38 6.48
N GLY A 165 9.77 -5.54 7.16
CA GLY A 165 8.63 -6.12 7.86
C GLY A 165 7.67 -6.83 6.93
N VAL A 166 6.56 -7.30 7.49
CA VAL A 166 5.48 -8.01 6.81
C VAL A 166 4.14 -7.38 7.15
N ILE A 167 3.19 -7.46 6.24
CA ILE A 167 1.79 -7.13 6.55
C ILE A 167 1.17 -8.38 7.17
N PRO A 168 0.71 -8.33 8.43
CA PRO A 168 0.03 -9.46 9.06
C PRO A 168 -1.24 -9.84 8.29
N ILE A 169 -1.44 -11.14 8.08
CA ILE A 169 -2.66 -11.64 7.42
C ILE A 169 -3.77 -11.76 8.47
N LEU A 170 -4.17 -10.61 8.99
CA LEU A 170 -5.32 -10.44 9.89
C LEU A 170 -6.37 -9.64 9.12
N ALA A 171 -7.52 -10.26 8.85
CA ALA A 171 -8.53 -9.66 8.00
C ALA A 171 -9.93 -9.79 8.57
N ARG A 172 -10.76 -8.83 8.22
CA ARG A 172 -12.20 -8.82 8.40
C ARG A 172 -12.87 -8.14 7.22
N ASP A 173 -14.17 -8.31 7.10
CA ASP A 173 -14.94 -7.51 6.16
C ASP A 173 -15.14 -6.10 6.70
N PRO A 174 -15.09 -5.07 5.85
CA PRO A 174 -15.41 -3.71 6.25
C PRO A 174 -16.91 -3.54 6.49
N LYS A 175 -17.26 -2.56 7.32
CA LYS A 175 -18.64 -2.11 7.49
C LYS A 175 -19.06 -1.21 6.33
N PRO A 176 -20.38 -1.05 6.06
CA PRO A 176 -20.86 -0.07 5.10
C PRO A 176 -20.35 1.34 5.42
N ALA A 177 -19.84 2.04 4.40
CA ALA A 177 -19.29 3.37 4.48
C ALA A 177 -18.09 3.53 5.43
N GLU A 178 -17.46 2.42 5.83
CA GLU A 178 -16.24 2.46 6.66
C GLU A 178 -15.11 3.20 5.93
N GLU A 179 -14.41 4.07 6.64
CA GLU A 179 -13.24 4.76 6.12
C GLU A 179 -12.10 3.76 5.90
N LEU A 180 -11.51 3.86 4.72
CA LEU A 180 -10.44 2.99 4.26
C LEU A 180 -9.20 3.80 3.91
N PHE A 181 -8.09 3.10 3.70
CA PHE A 181 -6.93 3.64 3.02
C PHE A 181 -6.24 2.60 2.13
N VAL A 182 -5.53 3.10 1.14
CA VAL A 182 -4.71 2.30 0.22
C VAL A 182 -3.30 2.87 0.19
N ILE A 183 -2.29 2.00 0.27
CA ILE A 183 -0.90 2.36 0.04
C ILE A 183 -0.46 1.70 -1.25
N GLN A 184 0.06 2.49 -2.19
CA GLN A 184 0.16 2.10 -3.57
C GLN A 184 1.29 2.83 -4.32
N HIS A 185 1.58 2.38 -5.55
CA HIS A 185 2.47 3.04 -6.50
C HIS A 185 1.69 3.44 -7.76
N PRO A 186 0.75 4.42 -7.66
CA PRO A 186 -0.07 4.82 -8.79
C PRO A 186 0.82 5.34 -9.90
N ALA A 187 0.62 4.84 -11.12
CA ALA A 187 1.44 5.16 -12.29
C ALA A 187 2.95 4.91 -12.14
N GLY A 188 3.33 4.01 -11.24
CA GLY A 188 4.73 3.78 -10.94
C GLY A 188 5.43 4.92 -10.20
N THR A 189 4.69 5.92 -9.72
CA THR A 189 5.23 7.03 -8.92
C THR A 189 5.79 6.55 -7.57
N PRO A 190 6.52 7.39 -6.83
CA PRO A 190 6.86 7.12 -5.45
C PRO A 190 5.62 6.75 -4.65
N LYS A 191 5.81 5.96 -3.59
CA LYS A 191 4.74 5.43 -2.75
C LYS A 191 3.78 6.51 -2.25
N ARG A 192 2.47 6.25 -2.43
CA ARG A 192 1.37 7.16 -2.09
C ARG A 192 0.39 6.50 -1.14
N LEU A 193 -0.21 7.33 -0.30
CA LEU A 193 -1.36 7.01 0.54
C LEU A 193 -2.60 7.68 -0.05
N THR A 194 -3.68 6.92 -0.17
CA THR A 194 -5.03 7.45 -0.42
C THR A 194 -5.92 7.10 0.77
N ARG A 195 -6.46 8.09 1.46
CA ARG A 195 -7.38 7.93 2.60
C ARG A 195 -8.52 8.94 2.63
N ARG A 196 -8.35 10.07 1.97
CA ARG A 196 -9.42 11.10 1.88
C ARG A 196 -10.47 10.64 0.89
N ASN A 197 -11.74 10.77 1.25
CA ASN A 197 -12.88 10.27 0.47
C ASN A 197 -12.81 8.77 0.12
N CYS A 198 -11.98 8.02 0.84
CA CYS A 198 -11.73 6.61 0.63
C CYS A 198 -12.59 5.81 1.62
N ARG A 199 -13.65 5.18 1.15
CA ARG A 199 -14.59 4.43 1.97
C ARG A 199 -15.09 3.18 1.28
N ALA A 200 -15.56 2.22 2.08
CA ALA A 200 -16.16 0.99 1.61
C ALA A 200 -17.56 1.24 1.06
N ASP A 201 -17.85 0.61 -0.07
CA ASP A 201 -19.21 0.36 -0.55
C ASP A 201 -19.40 -1.16 -0.58
N VAL A 202 -20.10 -1.69 0.42
CA VAL A 202 -20.31 -3.13 0.60
C VAL A 202 -21.53 -3.65 -0.16
N ASP A 203 -22.26 -2.76 -0.79
CA ASP A 203 -23.39 -3.13 -1.66
C ASP A 203 -22.83 -3.62 -3.01
N THR A 204 -22.60 -4.91 -3.08
CA THR A 204 -22.04 -5.58 -4.24
C THR A 204 -22.81 -6.85 -4.54
N GLU A 205 -23.08 -7.11 -5.81
CA GLU A 205 -23.71 -8.33 -6.27
C GLU A 205 -22.77 -9.55 -6.14
N ARG A 206 -21.46 -9.31 -5.94
CA ARG A 206 -20.45 -10.35 -5.83
C ARG A 206 -19.92 -10.44 -4.41
N PRO A 207 -20.14 -11.57 -3.72
CA PRO A 207 -19.75 -11.73 -2.32
C PRO A 207 -18.22 -11.76 -2.10
N ASP A 208 -17.43 -12.02 -3.15
CA ASP A 208 -15.97 -12.00 -3.12
C ASP A 208 -15.37 -10.62 -3.35
N GLU A 209 -16.17 -9.61 -3.69
CA GLU A 209 -15.71 -8.27 -4.02
C GLU A 209 -16.08 -7.24 -2.95
N LEU A 210 -15.22 -6.26 -2.82
CA LEU A 210 -15.41 -5.03 -2.08
C LEU A 210 -15.33 -3.88 -3.08
N ARG A 211 -16.36 -3.06 -3.16
CA ARG A 211 -16.31 -1.77 -3.86
C ARG A 211 -15.76 -0.71 -2.92
N HIS A 212 -14.97 0.21 -3.44
CA HIS A 212 -14.41 1.31 -2.64
C HIS A 212 -14.21 2.58 -3.46
N PHE A 213 -14.17 3.71 -2.79
CA PHE A 213 -14.02 5.02 -3.41
C PHE A 213 -12.63 5.64 -3.24
N CYS A 214 -11.65 4.84 -2.88
CA CYS A 214 -10.26 5.31 -2.81
C CYS A 214 -9.72 5.59 -4.21
N ASP A 215 -9.01 6.71 -4.40
CA ASP A 215 -8.37 7.01 -5.68
C ASP A 215 -7.26 6.00 -5.99
N THR A 216 -7.25 5.49 -7.21
CA THR A 216 -6.24 4.57 -7.75
C THR A 216 -5.94 4.91 -9.21
N LEU A 217 -4.80 4.46 -9.71
CA LEU A 217 -4.41 4.56 -11.13
C LEU A 217 -3.79 3.24 -11.57
N GLY A 218 -3.49 3.08 -12.86
CA GLY A 218 -2.66 1.99 -13.36
C GLY A 218 -1.37 1.89 -12.53
N GLY A 219 -0.93 0.68 -12.17
CA GLY A 219 0.14 0.45 -11.21
C GLY A 219 -0.32 0.28 -9.76
N SER A 220 -1.55 0.65 -9.41
CA SER A 220 -2.16 0.40 -8.10
C SER A 220 -2.64 -1.04 -7.93
N SER A 221 -2.76 -1.80 -9.00
CA SER A 221 -3.12 -3.22 -8.99
C SER A 221 -2.23 -4.01 -8.03
N GLY A 222 -2.85 -4.84 -7.18
CA GLY A 222 -2.15 -5.60 -6.14
C GLY A 222 -1.96 -4.86 -4.82
N SER A 223 -2.41 -3.62 -4.69
CA SER A 223 -2.31 -2.86 -3.43
C SER A 223 -3.20 -3.44 -2.35
N PRO A 224 -2.72 -3.51 -1.09
CA PRO A 224 -3.54 -3.84 0.05
C PRO A 224 -4.48 -2.67 0.38
N VAL A 225 -5.73 -3.01 0.72
CA VAL A 225 -6.75 -2.07 1.20
C VAL A 225 -6.97 -2.32 2.68
N PHE A 226 -6.93 -1.26 3.47
CA PHE A 226 -7.03 -1.33 4.93
C PHE A 226 -8.22 -0.52 5.45
N SER A 227 -8.75 -0.94 6.59
CA SER A 227 -9.60 -0.10 7.42
C SER A 227 -8.79 1.01 8.09
N ASP A 228 -9.26 2.24 8.04
CA ASP A 228 -8.60 3.37 8.72
C ASP A 228 -8.88 3.38 10.23
N ASN A 229 -9.88 2.65 10.69
CA ASN A 229 -10.25 2.59 12.11
C ASN A 229 -9.26 1.75 12.94
N ASP A 230 -8.84 0.60 12.42
CA ASP A 230 -8.07 -0.40 13.18
C ASP A 230 -6.86 -0.96 12.43
N MET A 231 -6.53 -0.41 11.26
CA MET A 231 -5.42 -0.83 10.38
C MET A 231 -5.55 -2.27 9.87
N THR A 232 -6.72 -2.88 9.99
CA THR A 232 -6.96 -4.26 9.55
C THR A 232 -7.03 -4.34 8.03
N LEU A 233 -6.46 -5.38 7.46
CA LEU A 233 -6.49 -5.68 6.03
C LEU A 233 -7.91 -6.11 5.62
N VAL A 234 -8.52 -5.43 4.64
CA VAL A 234 -9.89 -5.71 4.19
C VAL A 234 -9.97 -6.17 2.74
N GLY A 235 -8.99 -5.83 1.88
CA GLY A 235 -9.04 -6.20 0.47
C GLY A 235 -7.71 -6.14 -0.26
N LEU A 236 -7.72 -6.72 -1.46
CA LEU A 236 -6.67 -6.64 -2.48
C LEU A 236 -7.23 -5.89 -3.69
N HIS A 237 -6.75 -4.68 -3.94
CA HIS A 237 -7.22 -3.86 -5.07
C HIS A 237 -6.84 -4.51 -6.40
N PHE A 238 -7.77 -4.56 -7.37
CA PHE A 238 -7.52 -5.20 -8.66
C PHE A 238 -8.05 -4.44 -9.87
N ALA A 239 -9.05 -3.58 -9.73
CA ALA A 239 -9.67 -2.90 -10.87
C ALA A 239 -10.39 -1.61 -10.45
N GLY A 240 -10.75 -0.79 -11.43
CA GLY A 240 -11.56 0.38 -11.22
C GLY A 240 -12.36 0.78 -12.46
N ILE A 241 -13.48 1.45 -12.25
CA ILE A 241 -14.24 2.16 -13.28
C ILE A 241 -14.00 3.64 -13.08
N GLU A 242 -13.47 4.26 -14.10
CA GLU A 242 -13.12 5.67 -14.11
C GLU A 242 -14.21 6.56 -13.51
N LYS A 243 -13.82 7.43 -12.56
CA LYS A 243 -14.69 8.41 -11.87
C LYS A 243 -15.91 7.84 -11.18
N LYS A 244 -16.01 6.53 -11.01
CA LYS A 244 -17.16 5.86 -10.42
C LYS A 244 -16.81 5.10 -9.17
N VAL A 245 -16.04 4.03 -9.30
CA VAL A 245 -15.80 3.07 -8.21
C VAL A 245 -14.57 2.22 -8.52
N ASN A 246 -13.87 1.83 -7.48
CA ASN A 246 -12.79 0.87 -7.52
C ASN A 246 -13.20 -0.45 -6.86
N PHE A 247 -12.50 -1.52 -7.17
CA PHE A 247 -12.81 -2.88 -6.70
C PHE A 247 -11.59 -3.52 -6.04
N ALA A 248 -11.87 -4.25 -4.97
CA ALA A 248 -10.90 -5.12 -4.32
C ALA A 248 -11.51 -6.50 -4.09
N LYS A 249 -10.69 -7.55 -4.07
CA LYS A 249 -11.10 -8.86 -3.56
C LYS A 249 -11.07 -8.83 -2.04
N ARG A 250 -12.12 -9.35 -1.40
CA ARG A 250 -12.21 -9.40 0.08
C ARG A 250 -11.14 -10.32 0.63
N MET A 251 -10.33 -9.81 1.55
CA MET A 251 -9.27 -10.63 2.16
C MET A 251 -9.79 -11.83 2.93
N THR A 252 -10.98 -11.74 3.52
CA THR A 252 -11.64 -12.87 4.19
C THR A 252 -11.89 -14.03 3.23
N VAL A 253 -12.30 -13.73 2.00
CA VAL A 253 -12.51 -14.74 0.95
C VAL A 253 -11.17 -15.30 0.47
N LEU A 254 -10.17 -14.45 0.27
CA LEU A 254 -8.83 -14.90 -0.14
C LEU A 254 -8.21 -15.84 0.90
N ILE A 255 -8.31 -15.52 2.18
CA ILE A 255 -7.84 -16.39 3.28
C ILE A 255 -8.57 -17.73 3.30
N GLN A 256 -9.87 -17.76 3.05
CA GLN A 256 -10.65 -19.01 2.99
C GLN A 256 -10.26 -19.91 1.82
N LYS A 257 -9.78 -19.34 0.72
CA LYS A 257 -9.46 -20.07 -0.52
C LYS A 257 -7.97 -20.38 -0.67
N SER A 258 -7.09 -19.68 0.02
CA SER A 258 -5.64 -19.82 -0.04
C SER A 258 -5.11 -20.60 1.17
N PRO A 259 -4.55 -21.79 1.00
CA PRO A 259 -3.86 -22.51 2.07
C PRO A 259 -2.72 -21.70 2.70
N ILE A 260 -1.95 -20.96 1.90
CA ILE A 260 -0.83 -20.15 2.38
C ILE A 260 -1.35 -19.01 3.26
N LEU A 261 -2.36 -18.25 2.80
CA LEU A 261 -2.92 -17.16 3.59
C LEU A 261 -3.60 -17.65 4.86
N ALA A 262 -4.30 -18.80 4.81
CA ALA A 262 -4.90 -19.42 5.99
C ALA A 262 -3.85 -19.79 7.05
N GLN A 263 -2.72 -20.35 6.61
CA GLN A 263 -1.60 -20.65 7.51
C GLN A 263 -1.00 -19.39 8.13
N LEU A 264 -0.73 -18.36 7.35
CA LEU A 264 -0.17 -17.10 7.83
C LEU A 264 -1.12 -16.38 8.80
N SER A 265 -2.44 -16.43 8.54
CA SER A 265 -3.47 -15.88 9.43
C SER A 265 -3.50 -16.58 10.79
N SER A 266 -3.33 -17.90 10.83
CA SER A 266 -3.33 -18.68 12.08
C SER A 266 -2.15 -18.35 12.98
N VAL A 267 -0.97 -18.14 12.40
CA VAL A 267 0.25 -17.74 13.13
C VAL A 267 0.09 -16.35 13.73
N GLY A 268 -0.51 -15.40 12.98
CA GLY A 268 -0.79 -14.04 13.49
C GLY A 268 -1.73 -14.03 14.71
N GLN A 269 -2.71 -14.93 14.75
CA GLN A 269 -3.63 -15.05 15.90
C GLN A 269 -2.98 -15.71 17.12
N GLY A 270 -2.00 -16.60 16.94
CA GLY A 270 -1.25 -17.24 18.03
C GLY A 270 -0.43 -16.24 18.84
N ASN A 271 0.26 -15.34 18.16
CA ASN A 271 1.11 -14.34 18.83
C ASN A 271 0.33 -13.25 19.57
N THR A 272 -0.94 -13.01 19.23
CA THR A 272 -1.78 -12.05 19.98
C THR A 272 -2.40 -12.64 21.24
N ARG A 273 -2.42 -13.98 21.39
CA ARG A 273 -2.95 -14.65 22.60
C ARG A 273 -1.95 -14.79 23.74
N GLU A 274 -0.65 -14.67 23.49
CA GLU A 274 0.38 -14.74 24.53
C GLU A 274 0.69 -13.41 25.23
N ALA A 275 0.14 -12.29 24.76
CA ALA A 275 0.09 -11.06 25.52
C ALA A 275 -1.07 -11.12 26.52
N SER A 276 -0.99 -11.99 27.51
CA SER A 276 -1.94 -12.13 28.61
C SER A 276 -1.49 -11.38 29.86
N PRO A 277 -2.39 -11.10 30.78
CA PRO A 277 -2.56 -9.80 31.40
C PRO A 277 -1.61 -9.59 32.56
N GLU A 278 -1.14 -8.39 32.63
CA GLU A 278 -0.60 -7.71 33.79
C GLU A 278 -1.33 -8.11 35.08
N VAL A 279 -0.58 -8.79 35.97
CA VAL A 279 -0.99 -9.02 37.32
C VAL A 279 -1.07 -7.66 38.01
N ALA A 280 -2.28 -7.24 38.34
CA ALA A 280 -2.52 -6.05 39.17
C ALA A 280 -1.71 -6.13 40.48
N PRO A 281 -1.00 -5.07 40.89
CA PRO A 281 -0.31 -5.05 42.16
C PRO A 281 -1.33 -5.04 43.31
N THR A 282 -1.31 -6.08 44.11
CA THR A 282 -2.02 -6.14 45.38
C THR A 282 -1.49 -5.05 46.30
N HIS A 283 -2.27 -4.00 46.52
CA HIS A 283 -2.04 -3.03 47.58
C HIS A 283 -2.21 -3.72 48.92
N GLN A 284 -1.08 -4.01 49.60
CA GLN A 284 -1.07 -4.27 51.01
C GLN A 284 -1.26 -2.96 51.77
N THR A 285 -2.40 -2.83 52.39
CA THR A 285 -2.73 -1.75 53.31
C THR A 285 -1.94 -1.95 54.62
N THR A 286 -0.85 -1.22 54.81
CA THR A 286 -0.23 -1.05 56.13
C THR A 286 -0.89 0.14 56.81
N GLN A 287 -1.67 -0.16 57.84
CA GLN A 287 -2.17 0.83 58.80
C GLN A 287 -1.01 1.40 59.62
N HIS A 288 -0.88 2.72 59.66
CA HIS A 288 -0.12 3.43 60.70
C HIS A 288 -1.01 4.45 61.37
N PRO A 289 -0.82 4.64 62.71
CA PRO A 289 -1.81 5.28 63.56
C PRO A 289 -1.73 6.82 63.56
N ALA A 290 -2.84 7.39 63.94
CA ALA A 290 -3.13 8.81 64.03
C ALA A 290 -2.17 9.59 64.95
N ALA A 291 -1.76 10.78 64.52
CA ALA A 291 -1.27 11.85 65.37
C ALA A 291 -2.03 13.15 65.10
N GLN A 292 -2.31 13.80 66.18
CA GLN A 292 -3.28 14.86 66.40
C GLN A 292 -2.93 16.24 65.82
N ALA A 293 -3.96 17.04 65.76
CA ALA A 293 -4.18 18.37 65.27
C ALA A 293 -3.30 19.50 65.86
N GLY A 294 -3.16 20.56 65.05
CA GLY A 294 -2.90 21.92 65.51
C GLY A 294 -3.07 22.92 64.32
N PRO A 295 -3.77 24.01 64.49
CA PRO A 295 -4.17 24.93 63.41
C PRO A 295 -3.28 26.16 63.32
N THR A 296 -3.05 26.71 62.12
CA THR A 296 -2.80 28.14 61.85
C THR A 296 -2.95 28.44 60.36
N ASN A 297 -3.89 29.15 59.99
CA ASN A 297 -4.06 30.55 59.57
C ASN A 297 -3.22 31.05 58.35
N GLU A 298 -4.01 31.77 57.48
CA GLU A 298 -3.63 32.85 56.58
C GLU A 298 -2.88 32.47 55.27
N SER A 299 -3.20 32.94 54.13
CA SER A 299 -3.94 34.04 53.52
C SER A 299 -3.81 33.86 51.99
N ALA A 300 -4.83 34.14 51.23
CA ALA A 300 -4.78 34.27 49.77
C ALA A 300 -4.12 35.58 49.34
N PRO A 301 -3.59 35.65 48.13
CA PRO A 301 -3.84 36.83 47.32
C PRO A 301 -4.40 36.53 45.94
N GLN A 302 -5.05 37.55 45.50
CA GLN A 302 -5.99 37.81 44.41
C GLN A 302 -5.42 37.64 43.00
N SER A 303 -6.38 37.40 42.14
CA SER A 303 -6.49 37.57 40.68
C SER A 303 -5.65 38.67 40.02
N SER A 304 -5.08 38.36 38.87
CA SER A 304 -4.90 39.35 37.81
C SER A 304 -5.26 38.72 36.45
N GLY A 305 -6.22 39.40 35.79
CA GLY A 305 -6.81 38.97 34.54
C GLY A 305 -5.92 39.21 33.32
N TRP A 306 -6.19 38.44 32.30
CA TRP A 306 -5.73 38.72 30.96
C TRP A 306 -6.92 39.00 30.05
N GLN A 307 -6.85 40.16 29.37
CA GLN A 307 -7.77 40.59 28.30
C GLN A 307 -7.15 40.23 26.92
N PRO A 308 -7.96 39.94 25.90
CA PRO A 308 -7.47 39.66 24.56
C PRO A 308 -7.21 40.93 23.78
N ILE A 309 -6.19 40.92 22.94
CA ILE A 309 -5.89 41.97 21.96
C ILE A 309 -6.26 41.44 20.56
N ASN A 310 -6.91 42.32 19.80
CA ASN A 310 -7.47 42.21 18.45
C ASN A 310 -6.68 41.37 17.43
#